data_f4367476705b0f145674d3f9b167bdec
#
_entry.id   f4367476705b0f145674d3f9b167bdec
#
_cell.length_a   1.000
_cell.length_b   1.000
_cell.length_c   1.000
_cell.angle_alpha   90.00
_cell.angle_beta   90.00
_cell.angle_gamma   90.00
#
_symmetry.space_group_name_H-M   'P 1'
#
loop_
_entity.id
_entity.type
_entity.pdbx_description
1 polymer ?
#
loop_
_entity_poly.entity_id
_entity_poly.type
_entity_poly.pdbx_seq_one_letter_code
_entity_poly.pdbx_strand_id
1 'polypeptide(L)'
;MNTVQRKQKALEVARALKKLFPRAKIVLNYSNNWELLVAVQLSAQCTDKKVNEVTAKLFKKYKTLDDYVKASASRRAIKEFEQDIHSTGFYHNKAKNILSAAKMIKEKYNGKIPNTMEEILKLPGVARKTANVVLGNAYGVVEGIAVDTHVKRLSKKLGLTDHTDPVKIEKDLMALLPKKEWFSFTYRLIEYGRQYCPAKPHKHEQFPIQ
;
A
#
# COMPACT_ATOMS: atom_id res chain seq x y z
N MET A 1 25.27 7.18 13.45
CA MET A 1 24.34 8.06 14.21
C MET A 1 23.82 7.27 15.40
N ASN A 2 23.84 7.85 16.63
CA ASN A 2 23.28 7.16 17.79
C ASN A 2 21.74 7.21 17.77
N THR A 3 21.08 6.43 18.63
CA THR A 3 19.60 6.30 18.65
C THR A 3 18.89 7.63 18.94
N VAL A 4 19.44 8.47 19.82
CA VAL A 4 18.87 9.77 20.16
C VAL A 4 18.90 10.72 18.96
N GLN A 5 20.05 10.81 18.30
CA GLN A 5 20.22 11.65 17.10
C GLN A 5 19.28 11.17 15.96
N ARG A 6 19.17 9.85 15.78
CA ARG A 6 18.28 9.26 14.75
C ARG A 6 16.81 9.58 15.03
N LYS A 7 16.39 9.52 16.30
CA LYS A 7 15.04 9.90 16.72
C LYS A 7 14.75 11.38 16.47
N GLN A 8 15.68 12.26 16.85
CA GLN A 8 15.58 13.69 16.60
C GLN A 8 15.43 13.97 15.10
N LYS A 9 16.28 13.39 14.27
CA LYS A 9 16.20 13.50 12.81
C LYS A 9 14.89 12.99 12.25
N ALA A 10 14.38 11.84 12.71
CA ALA A 10 13.09 11.31 12.28
C ALA A 10 11.93 12.27 12.56
N LEU A 11 11.93 12.93 13.72
CA LEU A 11 10.92 13.92 14.09
C LEU A 11 11.03 15.19 13.22
N GLU A 12 12.24 15.63 12.88
CA GLU A 12 12.47 16.76 11.97
C GLU A 12 11.98 16.45 10.58
N VAL A 13 12.33 15.26 10.04
CA VAL A 13 11.85 14.77 8.75
C VAL A 13 10.32 14.70 8.73
N ALA A 14 9.69 14.13 9.77
CA ALA A 14 8.24 14.03 9.83
C ALA A 14 7.55 15.42 9.85
N ARG A 15 8.11 16.40 10.58
CA ARG A 15 7.62 17.78 10.60
C ARG A 15 7.74 18.45 9.24
N ALA A 16 8.90 18.33 8.59
CA ALA A 16 9.14 18.89 7.26
C ALA A 16 8.18 18.25 6.21
N LEU A 17 8.04 16.93 6.22
CA LEU A 17 7.11 16.22 5.34
C LEU A 17 5.66 16.64 5.57
N LYS A 18 5.26 16.85 6.83
CA LYS A 18 3.91 17.34 7.15
C LYS A 18 3.66 18.75 6.62
N LYS A 19 4.66 19.62 6.67
CA LYS A 19 4.59 20.99 6.11
C LYS A 19 4.49 20.97 4.59
N LEU A 20 5.31 20.13 3.93
CA LEU A 20 5.34 20.02 2.47
C LEU A 20 4.08 19.34 1.90
N PHE A 21 3.61 18.29 2.57
CA PHE A 21 2.54 17.42 2.07
C PHE A 21 1.42 17.23 3.11
N PRO A 22 0.73 18.28 3.53
CA PRO A 22 -0.29 18.20 4.60
C PRO A 22 -1.47 17.31 4.22
N ARG A 23 -1.75 17.13 2.91
CA ARG A 23 -2.89 16.38 2.37
C ARG A 23 -2.48 15.06 1.70
N ALA A 24 -1.25 14.58 1.91
CA ALA A 24 -0.79 13.33 1.33
C ALA A 24 -1.68 12.16 1.77
N LYS A 25 -2.18 11.41 0.79
CA LYS A 25 -3.08 10.27 0.98
C LYS A 25 -2.87 9.23 -0.12
N ILE A 26 -3.55 8.11 -0.02
CA ILE A 26 -3.60 7.11 -1.09
C ILE A 26 -4.15 7.73 -2.39
N VAL A 27 -3.53 7.40 -3.51
CA VAL A 27 -3.90 7.92 -4.85
C VAL A 27 -4.68 6.90 -5.68
N LEU A 28 -4.89 5.70 -5.16
CA LEU A 28 -5.74 4.69 -5.78
C LEU A 28 -7.20 5.08 -5.64
N ASN A 29 -7.99 4.88 -6.70
CA ASN A 29 -9.42 5.16 -6.74
C ASN A 29 -10.19 3.92 -6.28
N TYR A 30 -11.10 4.11 -5.32
CA TYR A 30 -12.01 3.08 -4.81
C TYR A 30 -13.25 3.73 -4.18
N SER A 31 -14.35 3.00 -4.14
CA SER A 31 -15.62 3.46 -3.56
C SER A 31 -15.99 2.70 -2.28
N ASN A 32 -15.36 1.55 -2.03
CA ASN A 32 -15.61 0.72 -0.85
C ASN A 32 -14.35 -0.07 -0.44
N ASN A 33 -14.39 -0.74 0.71
CA ASN A 33 -13.24 -1.46 1.28
C ASN A 33 -12.79 -2.65 0.42
N TRP A 34 -13.70 -3.31 -0.30
CA TRP A 34 -13.35 -4.38 -1.22
C TRP A 34 -12.56 -3.85 -2.42
N GLU A 35 -13.05 -2.79 -3.05
CA GLU A 35 -12.33 -2.12 -4.14
C GLU A 35 -10.96 -1.62 -3.72
N LEU A 36 -10.85 -1.08 -2.49
CA LEU A 36 -9.55 -0.70 -1.92
C LEU A 36 -8.59 -1.90 -1.87
N LEU A 37 -9.02 -3.04 -1.33
CA LEU A 37 -8.18 -4.25 -1.27
C LEU A 37 -7.75 -4.70 -2.66
N VAL A 38 -8.67 -4.76 -3.62
CA VAL A 38 -8.39 -5.12 -5.02
C VAL A 38 -7.37 -4.15 -5.63
N ALA A 39 -7.59 -2.84 -5.51
CA ALA A 39 -6.69 -1.83 -6.05
C ALA A 39 -5.27 -1.94 -5.45
N VAL A 40 -5.17 -2.17 -4.13
CA VAL A 40 -3.87 -2.36 -3.46
C VAL A 40 -3.19 -3.66 -3.89
N GLN A 41 -3.92 -4.75 -4.10
CA GLN A 41 -3.33 -5.99 -4.64
C GLN A 41 -2.86 -5.81 -6.10
N LEU A 42 -3.62 -5.10 -6.92
CA LEU A 42 -3.23 -4.79 -8.30
C LEU A 42 -2.02 -3.86 -8.38
N SER A 43 -1.76 -3.01 -7.37
CA SER A 43 -0.63 -2.07 -7.33
C SER A 43 0.74 -2.74 -7.13
N ALA A 44 0.79 -4.03 -6.79
CA ALA A 44 2.05 -4.76 -6.68
C ALA A 44 2.80 -4.74 -8.03
N GLN A 45 3.99 -4.13 -8.06
CA GLN A 45 4.82 -3.95 -9.26
C GLN A 45 4.06 -3.33 -10.46
N CYS A 46 3.14 -2.40 -10.17
CA CYS A 46 2.38 -1.66 -11.17
C CYS A 46 2.27 -0.20 -10.75
N THR A 47 2.23 0.73 -11.71
CA THR A 47 2.06 2.16 -11.40
C THR A 47 0.62 2.45 -10.97
N ASP A 48 0.44 3.40 -10.04
CA ASP A 48 -0.90 3.79 -9.58
C ASP A 48 -1.78 4.30 -10.72
N LYS A 49 -1.20 5.02 -11.69
CA LYS A 49 -1.91 5.45 -12.91
C LYS A 49 -2.50 4.26 -13.66
N LYS A 50 -1.68 3.22 -13.91
CA LYS A 50 -2.14 2.02 -14.61
C LYS A 50 -3.19 1.26 -13.81
N VAL A 51 -3.02 1.15 -12.49
CA VAL A 51 -4.03 0.53 -11.61
C VAL A 51 -5.35 1.28 -11.73
N ASN A 52 -5.34 2.61 -11.62
CA ASN A 52 -6.56 3.43 -11.72
C ASN A 52 -7.24 3.31 -13.10
N GLU A 53 -6.47 3.21 -14.19
CA GLU A 53 -7.01 2.96 -15.54
C GLU A 53 -7.74 1.60 -15.62
N VAL A 54 -7.16 0.56 -15.02
CA VAL A 54 -7.74 -0.78 -15.01
C VAL A 54 -8.95 -0.85 -14.08
N THR A 55 -8.83 -0.36 -12.86
CA THR A 55 -9.91 -0.42 -11.87
C THR A 55 -11.13 0.39 -12.28
N ALA A 56 -10.96 1.48 -13.03
CA ALA A 56 -12.09 2.25 -13.57
C ALA A 56 -13.02 1.42 -14.49
N LYS A 57 -12.48 0.42 -15.18
CA LYS A 57 -13.27 -0.54 -15.99
C LYS A 57 -13.70 -1.73 -15.17
N LEU A 58 -12.79 -2.27 -14.36
CA LEU A 58 -12.99 -3.47 -13.55
C LEU A 58 -14.17 -3.29 -12.59
N PHE A 59 -14.24 -2.18 -11.84
CA PHE A 59 -15.28 -1.92 -10.85
C PHE A 59 -16.65 -1.62 -11.48
N LYS A 60 -16.70 -1.22 -12.76
CA LYS A 60 -17.95 -1.13 -13.51
C LYS A 60 -18.49 -2.50 -13.92
N LYS A 61 -17.59 -3.45 -14.19
CA LYS A 61 -17.94 -4.82 -14.62
C LYS A 61 -18.22 -5.71 -13.42
N TYR A 62 -17.40 -5.65 -12.38
CA TYR A 62 -17.52 -6.44 -11.14
C TYR A 62 -17.89 -5.48 -10.00
N LYS A 63 -19.19 -5.25 -9.81
CA LYS A 63 -19.72 -4.23 -8.88
C LYS A 63 -19.77 -4.71 -7.43
N THR A 64 -19.91 -6.00 -7.23
CA THR A 64 -20.11 -6.61 -5.91
C THR A 64 -19.08 -7.69 -5.63
N LEU A 65 -18.85 -8.02 -4.36
CA LEU A 65 -18.02 -9.16 -3.97
C LEU A 65 -18.50 -10.46 -4.65
N ASP A 66 -19.81 -10.63 -4.81
CA ASP A 66 -20.40 -11.82 -5.43
C ASP A 66 -20.03 -11.93 -6.93
N ASP A 67 -19.79 -10.85 -7.63
CA ASP A 67 -19.34 -10.89 -9.01
C ASP A 67 -17.92 -11.47 -9.11
N TYR A 68 -17.05 -11.16 -8.16
CA TYR A 68 -15.70 -11.77 -8.08
C TYR A 68 -15.79 -13.26 -7.69
N VAL A 69 -16.69 -13.62 -6.78
CA VAL A 69 -16.93 -15.04 -6.44
C VAL A 69 -17.41 -15.80 -7.68
N LYS A 70 -18.36 -15.26 -8.45
CA LYS A 70 -18.80 -15.83 -9.74
C LYS A 70 -17.68 -15.93 -10.75
N ALA A 71 -16.79 -14.92 -10.83
CA ALA A 71 -15.61 -14.95 -11.69
C ALA A 71 -14.62 -16.07 -11.33
N SER A 72 -14.68 -16.62 -10.11
CA SER A 72 -13.87 -17.76 -9.69
C SER A 72 -14.49 -19.14 -10.03
N ALA A 73 -15.74 -19.19 -10.51
CA ALA A 73 -16.51 -20.44 -10.60
C ALA A 73 -16.11 -21.36 -11.78
N SER A 74 -15.45 -20.84 -12.81
CA SER A 74 -15.05 -21.63 -13.98
C SER A 74 -13.74 -21.17 -14.58
N ARG A 75 -13.03 -22.07 -15.30
CA ARG A 75 -11.80 -21.70 -16.05
C ARG A 75 -12.04 -20.58 -17.04
N ARG A 76 -13.20 -20.51 -17.69
CA ARG A 76 -13.56 -19.45 -18.63
C ARG A 76 -13.67 -18.11 -17.91
N ALA A 77 -14.40 -18.05 -16.80
CA ALA A 77 -14.58 -16.82 -16.01
C ALA A 77 -13.25 -16.31 -15.41
N ILE A 78 -12.40 -17.24 -14.93
CA ILE A 78 -11.05 -16.89 -14.45
C ILE A 78 -10.21 -16.27 -15.57
N LYS A 79 -10.18 -16.86 -16.77
CA LYS A 79 -9.46 -16.31 -17.93
C LYS A 79 -9.98 -14.94 -18.33
N GLU A 80 -11.29 -14.72 -18.28
CA GLU A 80 -11.89 -13.41 -18.55
C GLU A 80 -11.43 -12.37 -17.53
N PHE A 81 -11.46 -12.69 -16.22
CA PHE A 81 -10.94 -11.82 -15.17
C PHE A 81 -9.44 -11.52 -15.34
N GLU A 82 -8.64 -12.52 -15.69
CA GLU A 82 -7.22 -12.37 -16.01
C GLU A 82 -6.99 -11.38 -17.16
N GLN A 83 -7.80 -11.42 -18.22
CA GLN A 83 -7.73 -10.48 -19.32
C GLN A 83 -8.08 -9.05 -18.88
N ASP A 84 -9.09 -8.88 -18.04
CA ASP A 84 -9.50 -7.57 -17.54
C ASP A 84 -8.40 -6.88 -16.73
N ILE A 85 -7.53 -7.64 -16.04
CA ILE A 85 -6.42 -7.10 -15.24
C ILE A 85 -5.04 -7.29 -15.89
N HIS A 86 -4.96 -7.83 -17.11
CA HIS A 86 -3.71 -8.21 -17.79
C HIS A 86 -2.65 -7.10 -17.76
N SER A 87 -3.05 -5.87 -18.06
CA SER A 87 -2.12 -4.73 -18.16
C SER A 87 -1.50 -4.29 -16.82
N THR A 88 -1.90 -4.89 -15.68
CA THR A 88 -1.27 -4.64 -14.38
C THR A 88 0.00 -5.46 -14.15
N GLY A 89 0.32 -6.43 -15.01
CA GLY A 89 1.43 -7.38 -14.85
C GLY A 89 1.18 -8.42 -13.76
N PHE A 90 1.88 -9.56 -13.83
CA PHE A 90 1.72 -10.70 -12.89
C PHE A 90 0.26 -11.12 -12.69
N TYR A 91 -0.56 -10.93 -13.71
CA TYR A 91 -2.01 -10.98 -13.66
C TYR A 91 -2.57 -12.36 -13.26
N HIS A 92 -1.91 -13.46 -13.60
CA HIS A 92 -2.32 -14.80 -13.15
C HIS A 92 -2.30 -14.93 -11.62
N ASN A 93 -1.20 -14.51 -10.98
CA ASN A 93 -1.09 -14.54 -9.52
C ASN A 93 -2.02 -13.53 -8.86
N LYS A 94 -2.18 -12.34 -9.45
CA LYS A 94 -3.12 -11.32 -8.96
C LYS A 94 -4.55 -11.81 -9.06
N ALA A 95 -4.98 -12.37 -10.19
CA ALA A 95 -6.30 -12.96 -10.36
C ALA A 95 -6.57 -14.05 -9.34
N LYS A 96 -5.64 -15.02 -9.22
CA LYS A 96 -5.74 -16.09 -8.23
C LYS A 96 -5.95 -15.55 -6.82
N ASN A 97 -5.14 -14.59 -6.41
CA ASN A 97 -5.19 -14.00 -5.06
C ASN A 97 -6.49 -13.22 -4.82
N ILE A 98 -6.89 -12.35 -5.76
CA ILE A 98 -8.11 -11.54 -5.64
C ILE A 98 -9.35 -12.43 -5.59
N LEU A 99 -9.48 -13.39 -6.51
CA LEU A 99 -10.63 -14.27 -6.56
C LEU A 99 -10.70 -15.21 -5.34
N SER A 100 -9.55 -15.72 -4.87
CA SER A 100 -9.50 -16.52 -3.65
C SER A 100 -9.81 -15.70 -2.39
N ALA A 101 -9.35 -14.43 -2.34
CA ALA A 101 -9.68 -13.53 -1.25
C ALA A 101 -11.19 -13.22 -1.23
N ALA A 102 -11.81 -12.99 -2.41
CA ALA A 102 -13.26 -12.77 -2.52
C ALA A 102 -14.05 -13.93 -1.94
N LYS A 103 -13.69 -15.17 -2.34
CA LYS A 103 -14.31 -16.39 -1.82
C LYS A 103 -14.16 -16.50 -0.30
N MET A 104 -12.95 -16.34 0.21
CA MET A 104 -12.69 -16.41 1.65
C MET A 104 -13.47 -15.34 2.44
N ILE A 105 -13.53 -14.10 1.94
CA ILE A 105 -14.27 -13.02 2.58
C ILE A 105 -15.78 -13.33 2.61
N LYS A 106 -16.32 -13.88 1.53
CA LYS A 106 -17.72 -14.30 1.48
C LYS A 106 -18.01 -15.42 2.49
N GLU A 107 -17.16 -16.46 2.53
CA GLU A 107 -17.40 -17.68 3.32
C GLU A 107 -17.09 -17.48 4.81
N LYS A 108 -16.01 -16.75 5.16
CA LYS A 108 -15.51 -16.68 6.54
C LYS A 108 -15.77 -15.37 7.24
N TYR A 109 -16.02 -14.27 6.49
CA TYR A 109 -16.11 -12.94 7.04
C TYR A 109 -17.43 -12.22 6.70
N ASN A 110 -18.47 -12.99 6.34
CA ASN A 110 -19.82 -12.45 6.02
C ASN A 110 -19.77 -11.30 5.00
N GLY A 111 -18.88 -11.39 4.02
CA GLY A 111 -18.72 -10.38 2.97
C GLY A 111 -17.99 -9.08 3.39
N LYS A 112 -17.46 -9.00 4.61
CA LYS A 112 -16.74 -7.83 5.12
C LYS A 112 -15.24 -8.08 5.17
N ILE A 113 -14.44 -7.10 4.79
CA ILE A 113 -12.99 -7.15 4.96
C ILE A 113 -12.67 -7.23 6.45
N PRO A 114 -11.78 -8.14 6.90
CA PRO A 114 -11.32 -8.16 8.29
C PRO A 114 -10.68 -6.84 8.72
N ASN A 115 -10.93 -6.42 9.95
CA ASN A 115 -10.45 -5.14 10.48
C ASN A 115 -9.31 -5.27 11.51
N THR A 116 -8.73 -6.47 11.67
CA THR A 116 -7.55 -6.72 12.49
C THR A 116 -6.37 -7.19 11.65
N MET A 117 -5.14 -6.91 12.09
CA MET A 117 -3.92 -7.35 11.40
C MET A 117 -3.85 -8.87 11.29
N GLU A 118 -4.21 -9.58 12.36
CA GLU A 118 -4.18 -11.04 12.38
C GLU A 118 -5.09 -11.66 11.31
N GLU A 119 -6.32 -11.17 11.20
CA GLU A 119 -7.30 -11.75 10.28
C GLU A 119 -7.06 -11.33 8.82
N ILE A 120 -6.69 -10.06 8.57
CA ILE A 120 -6.47 -9.59 7.21
C ILE A 120 -5.24 -10.25 6.57
N LEU A 121 -4.23 -10.62 7.35
CA LEU A 121 -3.05 -11.36 6.86
C LEU A 121 -3.37 -12.80 6.42
N LYS A 122 -4.51 -13.37 6.82
CA LYS A 122 -4.99 -14.69 6.34
C LYS A 122 -5.52 -14.63 4.90
N LEU A 123 -5.85 -13.42 4.41
CA LEU A 123 -6.38 -13.27 3.05
C LEU A 123 -5.30 -13.53 1.99
N PRO A 124 -5.60 -14.30 0.93
CA PRO A 124 -4.69 -14.52 -0.19
C PRO A 124 -4.18 -13.20 -0.80
N GLY A 125 -2.85 -13.12 -1.01
CA GLY A 125 -2.21 -11.94 -1.59
C GLY A 125 -2.06 -10.73 -0.66
N VAL A 126 -2.38 -10.88 0.62
CA VAL A 126 -2.24 -9.80 1.63
C VAL A 126 -0.99 -10.04 2.46
N ALA A 127 0.06 -9.28 2.20
CA ALA A 127 1.23 -9.17 3.05
C ALA A 127 1.10 -7.97 4.01
N ARG A 128 2.01 -7.85 4.98
CA ARG A 128 1.99 -6.81 6.03
C ARG A 128 1.84 -5.38 5.48
N LYS A 129 2.54 -5.05 4.38
CA LYS A 129 2.39 -3.74 3.72
C LYS A 129 0.96 -3.51 3.22
N THR A 130 0.37 -4.51 2.56
CA THR A 130 -1.01 -4.45 2.07
C THR A 130 -2.00 -4.31 3.23
N ALA A 131 -1.81 -5.08 4.30
CA ALA A 131 -2.61 -5.01 5.51
C ALA A 131 -2.58 -3.61 6.14
N ASN A 132 -1.40 -3.01 6.35
CA ASN A 132 -1.25 -1.65 6.88
C ASN A 132 -1.98 -0.61 6.02
N VAL A 133 -1.88 -0.71 4.68
CA VAL A 133 -2.57 0.20 3.77
C VAL A 133 -4.09 0.04 3.86
N VAL A 134 -4.59 -1.20 3.82
CA VAL A 134 -6.04 -1.45 3.83
C VAL A 134 -6.65 -1.10 5.18
N LEU A 135 -6.07 -1.56 6.28
CA LEU A 135 -6.57 -1.27 7.63
C LEU A 135 -6.61 0.23 7.93
N GLY A 136 -5.54 0.95 7.57
CA GLY A 136 -5.46 2.38 7.79
C GLY A 136 -6.48 3.18 6.98
N ASN A 137 -6.69 2.83 5.69
CA ASN A 137 -7.62 3.57 4.84
C ASN A 137 -9.09 3.15 5.02
N ALA A 138 -9.36 1.86 5.30
CA ALA A 138 -10.71 1.34 5.43
C ALA A 138 -11.32 1.59 6.81
N TYR A 139 -10.49 1.53 7.87
CA TYR A 139 -10.97 1.49 9.25
C TYR A 139 -10.28 2.49 10.19
N GLY A 140 -9.27 3.23 9.70
CA GLY A 140 -8.44 4.07 10.57
C GLY A 140 -7.58 3.27 11.57
N VAL A 141 -7.44 1.96 11.37
CA VAL A 141 -6.65 1.08 12.23
C VAL A 141 -5.19 1.13 11.80
N VAL A 142 -4.34 1.69 12.67
CA VAL A 142 -2.92 1.91 12.40
C VAL A 142 -2.09 1.06 13.37
N GLU A 143 -1.57 -0.07 12.86
CA GLU A 143 -0.72 -1.00 13.62
C GLU A 143 0.73 -1.01 13.15
N GLY A 144 1.05 -0.28 12.08
CA GLY A 144 2.39 -0.17 11.55
C GLY A 144 2.53 0.90 10.49
N ILE A 145 3.74 1.01 9.96
CA ILE A 145 4.10 1.90 8.86
C ILE A 145 4.23 1.08 7.59
N ALA A 146 3.45 1.40 6.56
CA ALA A 146 3.54 0.69 5.29
C ALA A 146 4.85 1.02 4.57
N VAL A 147 5.77 0.06 4.49
CA VAL A 147 7.07 0.22 3.85
C VAL A 147 7.01 -0.25 2.40
N ASP A 148 6.92 0.72 1.47
CA ASP A 148 7.03 0.50 0.04
C ASP A 148 8.45 0.80 -0.48
N THR A 149 8.65 0.79 -1.77
CA THR A 149 9.95 1.09 -2.40
C THR A 149 10.43 2.52 -2.15
N HIS A 150 9.52 3.50 -2.02
CA HIS A 150 9.87 4.88 -1.66
C HIS A 150 10.29 4.97 -0.19
N VAL A 151 9.48 4.43 0.71
CA VAL A 151 9.77 4.42 2.15
C VAL A 151 11.08 3.70 2.42
N LYS A 152 11.29 2.50 1.83
CA LYS A 152 12.55 1.74 1.95
C LYS A 152 13.76 2.57 1.54
N ARG A 153 13.71 3.15 0.33
CA ARG A 153 14.84 3.91 -0.22
C ARG A 153 15.12 5.18 0.54
N LEU A 154 14.07 5.95 0.83
CA LEU A 154 14.21 7.27 1.46
C LEU A 154 14.53 7.18 2.94
N SER A 155 13.98 6.23 3.67
CA SER A 155 14.33 6.03 5.08
C SER A 155 15.82 5.70 5.24
N LYS A 156 16.40 4.90 4.35
CA LYS A 156 17.84 4.64 4.34
C LYS A 156 18.63 5.90 3.98
N LYS A 157 18.23 6.60 2.92
CA LYS A 157 18.91 7.81 2.46
C LYS A 157 18.90 8.93 3.49
N LEU A 158 17.81 9.07 4.23
CA LEU A 158 17.67 10.06 5.31
C LEU A 158 18.30 9.58 6.63
N GLY A 159 18.95 8.41 6.67
CA GLY A 159 19.61 7.88 7.86
C GLY A 159 18.66 7.43 8.97
N LEU A 160 17.39 7.16 8.65
CA LEU A 160 16.38 6.71 9.61
C LEU A 160 16.50 5.22 9.92
N THR A 161 17.14 4.44 9.06
CA THR A 161 17.40 3.01 9.20
C THR A 161 18.67 2.61 8.46
N ASP A 162 19.35 1.58 8.94
CA ASP A 162 20.45 0.93 8.22
C ASP A 162 19.99 -0.35 7.51
N HIS A 163 18.76 -0.81 7.79
CA HIS A 163 18.21 -2.03 7.24
C HIS A 163 17.75 -1.88 5.78
N THR A 164 17.65 -3.02 5.11
CA THR A 164 17.10 -3.15 3.75
C THR A 164 15.84 -4.03 3.72
N ASP A 165 15.59 -4.78 4.78
CA ASP A 165 14.39 -5.59 4.96
C ASP A 165 13.20 -4.71 5.37
N PRO A 166 12.05 -4.77 4.67
CA PRO A 166 10.89 -3.91 4.96
C PRO A 166 10.34 -4.06 6.37
N VAL A 167 10.39 -5.28 6.96
CA VAL A 167 9.86 -5.53 8.31
C VAL A 167 10.77 -4.89 9.36
N LYS A 168 12.09 -4.95 9.14
CA LYS A 168 13.05 -4.29 10.03
C LYS A 168 12.95 -2.77 9.93
N ILE A 169 12.80 -2.24 8.71
CA ILE A 169 12.57 -0.80 8.47
C ILE A 169 11.30 -0.32 9.17
N GLU A 170 10.21 -1.07 9.05
CA GLU A 170 8.95 -0.75 9.73
C GLU A 170 9.17 -0.64 11.25
N LYS A 171 9.85 -1.61 11.87
CA LYS A 171 10.17 -1.60 13.31
C LYS A 171 11.03 -0.39 13.70
N ASP A 172 12.06 -0.07 12.92
CA ASP A 172 12.90 1.11 13.17
C ASP A 172 12.08 2.38 13.15
N LEU A 173 11.28 2.59 12.09
CA LEU A 173 10.45 3.78 11.94
C LEU A 173 9.39 3.89 13.05
N MET A 174 8.79 2.79 13.46
CA MET A 174 7.82 2.76 14.57
C MET A 174 8.47 3.14 15.91
N ALA A 175 9.72 2.76 16.14
CA ALA A 175 10.46 3.13 17.34
C ALA A 175 10.87 4.63 17.35
N LEU A 176 11.07 5.23 16.17
CA LEU A 176 11.51 6.61 16.02
C LEU A 176 10.34 7.62 16.00
N LEU A 177 9.20 7.23 15.47
CA LEU A 177 8.06 8.12 15.21
C LEU A 177 6.90 7.86 16.19
N PRO A 178 6.18 8.90 16.64
CA PRO A 178 4.96 8.71 17.42
C PRO A 178 3.86 8.07 16.55
N LYS A 179 3.03 7.22 17.16
CA LYS A 179 2.00 6.43 16.45
C LYS A 179 1.07 7.28 15.56
N LYS A 180 0.75 8.50 15.98
CA LYS A 180 -0.08 9.46 15.21
C LYS A 180 0.50 9.85 13.85
N GLU A 181 1.81 9.69 13.63
CA GLU A 181 2.46 9.98 12.36
C GLU A 181 2.57 8.76 11.43
N TRP A 182 2.45 7.54 11.94
CA TRP A 182 2.74 6.30 11.19
C TRP A 182 1.99 6.20 9.87
N PHE A 183 0.67 6.43 9.90
CA PHE A 183 -0.17 6.33 8.71
C PHE A 183 0.22 7.35 7.62
N SER A 184 0.30 8.63 7.99
CA SER A 184 0.55 9.71 7.04
C SER A 184 2.01 9.76 6.59
N PHE A 185 2.95 9.27 7.40
CA PHE A 185 4.38 9.28 7.08
C PHE A 185 4.67 8.56 5.76
N THR A 186 4.06 7.39 5.55
CA THR A 186 4.17 6.63 4.29
C THR A 186 3.80 7.50 3.09
N TYR A 187 2.62 8.09 3.09
CA TYR A 187 2.13 8.86 1.93
C TYR A 187 2.94 10.13 1.68
N ARG A 188 3.30 10.84 2.75
CA ARG A 188 4.16 12.03 2.65
C ARG A 188 5.53 11.69 2.08
N LEU A 189 6.11 10.58 2.49
CA LEU A 189 7.41 10.13 1.99
C LEU A 189 7.33 9.67 0.53
N ILE A 190 6.22 9.06 0.11
CA ILE A 190 5.96 8.73 -1.29
C ILE A 190 5.91 10.00 -2.13
N GLU A 191 5.15 11.02 -1.71
CA GLU A 191 5.06 12.30 -2.43
C GLU A 191 6.42 13.00 -2.50
N TYR A 192 7.17 13.01 -1.41
CA TYR A 192 8.54 13.52 -1.40
C TYR A 192 9.44 12.79 -2.40
N GLY A 193 9.31 11.47 -2.45
CA GLY A 193 10.06 10.63 -3.38
C GLY A 193 9.70 10.87 -4.85
N ARG A 194 8.46 11.26 -5.13
CA ARG A 194 8.01 11.58 -6.50
C ARG A 194 8.46 12.95 -6.95
N GLN A 195 8.36 13.95 -6.09
CA GLN A 195 8.58 15.34 -6.45
C GLN A 195 10.03 15.79 -6.30
N TYR A 196 10.70 15.37 -5.23
CA TYR A 196 12.02 15.88 -4.90
C TYR A 196 13.14 14.84 -5.01
N CYS A 197 12.87 13.58 -4.71
CA CYS A 197 13.90 12.56 -4.67
C CYS A 197 13.47 11.28 -5.43
N PRO A 198 13.37 11.33 -6.77
CA PRO A 198 13.05 10.16 -7.59
C PRO A 198 14.15 9.09 -7.49
N ALA A 199 13.82 7.85 -7.92
CA ALA A 199 14.79 6.76 -7.92
C ALA A 199 15.88 6.91 -9.01
N LYS A 200 15.59 7.69 -10.07
CA LYS A 200 16.56 7.97 -11.14
C LYS A 200 17.62 8.97 -10.66
N PRO A 201 18.83 8.98 -11.24
CA PRO A 201 19.85 9.97 -10.95
C PRO A 201 19.30 11.41 -11.10
N HIS A 202 19.57 12.26 -10.12
CA HIS A 202 19.12 13.65 -10.10
C HIS A 202 20.05 14.49 -9.21
N LYS A 203 20.06 15.81 -9.40
CA LYS A 203 20.82 16.74 -8.55
C LYS A 203 20.13 16.96 -7.22
N HIS A 204 20.91 16.99 -6.13
CA HIS A 204 20.40 17.10 -4.76
C HIS A 204 20.35 18.53 -4.20
N GLU A 205 20.70 19.54 -4.99
CA GLU A 205 20.90 20.93 -4.55
C GLU A 205 19.64 21.64 -4.05
N GLN A 206 18.46 21.07 -4.24
CA GLN A 206 17.17 21.69 -3.90
C GLN A 206 16.31 20.87 -2.93
N PHE A 207 16.94 20.05 -2.07
CA PHE A 207 16.15 19.22 -1.15
C PHE A 207 15.70 20.01 0.07
N PRO A 208 14.38 20.09 0.33
CA PRO A 208 13.86 20.74 1.54
C PRO A 208 14.10 19.90 2.82
N ILE A 209 14.62 18.66 2.67
CA ILE A 209 14.96 17.76 3.78
C ILE A 209 16.34 17.17 3.50
N GLN A 210 17.31 17.48 4.34
CA GLN A 210 18.69 16.98 4.28
C GLN A 210 18.93 15.87 5.31
#